data_cb747f896bdfefc87020d34d61f12f3a
#
_entry.id   cb747f896bdfefc87020d34d61f12f3a
#
_cell.length_a   1.000
_cell.length_b   1.000
_cell.length_c   1.000
_cell.angle_alpha   90.00
_cell.angle_beta   90.00
_cell.angle_gamma   90.00
#
_symmetry.space_group_name_H-M   'P 1'
#
loop_
_entity.id
_entity.type
_entity.pdbx_description
1 polymer ?
#
loop_
_entity_poly.entity_id
_entity_poly.type
_entity_poly.pdbx_seq_one_letter_code
_entity_poly.pdbx_strand_id
1 'polypeptide(L)'
;MPGIGFLISFLATLPIFLATCFSIRQGILSYTLTIFLLFIIQPSELIIFPFTTGLLGIAMGVAFLQLQRRIMIVSFSSICLLTGIMVILYVFRFPVLGPTVDTTMDPKVIAIICILSFLYCWIFAELCRVLMNRFCRALP
;
A
#
# COMPACT_ATOMS: atom_id res chain seq x y z
N MET A 1 -2.85 21.01 -0.42
CA MET A 1 -4.10 20.23 -0.55
C MET A 1 -3.77 18.76 -0.26
N PRO A 2 -4.16 18.21 0.88
CA PRO A 2 -3.78 16.85 1.27
C PRO A 2 -4.39 15.76 0.38
N GLY A 3 -5.52 16.01 -0.26
CA GLY A 3 -6.21 15.01 -1.07
C GLY A 3 -5.50 14.59 -2.36
N ILE A 4 -4.70 15.47 -2.96
CA ILE A 4 -3.98 15.18 -4.21
C ILE A 4 -2.81 14.21 -3.94
N GLY A 5 -2.13 14.35 -2.81
CA GLY A 5 -1.05 13.44 -2.41
C GLY A 5 -1.52 12.00 -2.26
N PHE A 6 -2.67 11.78 -1.64
CA PHE A 6 -3.27 10.45 -1.51
C PHE A 6 -3.65 9.81 -2.85
N LEU A 7 -4.17 10.59 -3.80
CA LEU A 7 -4.48 10.09 -5.14
C LEU A 7 -3.21 9.71 -5.91
N ILE A 8 -2.17 10.52 -5.85
CA ILE A 8 -0.88 10.23 -6.49
C ILE A 8 -0.24 8.99 -5.87
N SER A 9 -0.26 8.88 -4.55
CA SER A 9 0.25 7.71 -3.82
C SER A 9 -0.51 6.43 -4.17
N PHE A 10 -1.83 6.51 -4.28
CA PHE A 10 -2.67 5.40 -4.73
C PHE A 10 -2.37 4.98 -6.18
N LEU A 11 -2.25 5.95 -7.08
CA LEU A 11 -1.88 5.67 -8.48
C LEU A 11 -0.48 5.06 -8.60
N ALA A 12 0.47 5.50 -7.78
CA ALA A 12 1.84 4.96 -7.78
C ALA A 12 1.91 3.50 -7.31
N THR A 13 0.95 3.04 -6.50
CA THR A 13 0.88 1.66 -6.03
C THR A 13 0.56 0.68 -7.15
N LEU A 14 -0.25 1.08 -8.14
CA LEU A 14 -0.65 0.23 -9.26
C LEU A 14 0.53 -0.23 -10.13
N PRO A 15 1.43 0.64 -10.62
CA PRO A 15 2.57 0.20 -11.41
C PRO A 15 3.54 -0.68 -10.61
N ILE A 16 3.71 -0.43 -9.31
CA ILE A 16 4.53 -1.29 -8.44
C ILE A 16 3.91 -2.68 -8.35
N PHE A 17 2.60 -2.76 -8.14
CA PHE A 17 1.86 -4.02 -8.13
C PHE A 17 2.03 -4.79 -9.45
N LEU A 18 1.79 -4.13 -10.59
CA LEU A 18 1.93 -4.75 -11.91
C LEU A 18 3.36 -5.23 -12.16
N ALA A 19 4.36 -4.39 -11.87
CA ALA A 19 5.77 -4.77 -11.99
C ALA A 19 6.12 -6.00 -11.13
N THR A 20 5.58 -6.07 -9.90
CA THR A 20 5.79 -7.21 -9.00
C THR A 20 5.13 -8.48 -9.53
N CYS A 21 3.97 -8.38 -10.18
CA CYS A 21 3.30 -9.53 -10.81
C CYS A 21 4.11 -10.12 -11.98
N PHE A 22 4.88 -9.30 -12.71
CA PHE A 22 5.78 -9.82 -13.75
C PHE A 22 7.05 -10.42 -13.17
N SER A 23 7.66 -9.75 -12.22
CA SER A 23 8.86 -10.24 -11.53
C SER A 23 9.08 -9.45 -10.24
N ILE A 24 9.42 -10.16 -9.17
CA ILE A 24 9.73 -9.53 -7.87
C ILE A 24 10.87 -8.51 -8.02
N ARG A 25 11.86 -8.77 -8.89
CA ARG A 25 12.96 -7.84 -9.17
C ARG A 25 12.46 -6.54 -9.79
N GLN A 26 11.56 -6.62 -10.75
CA GLN A 26 10.97 -5.44 -11.39
C GLN A 26 10.09 -4.67 -10.40
N GLY A 27 9.40 -5.36 -9.51
CA GLY A 27 8.64 -4.74 -8.42
C GLY A 27 9.52 -3.92 -7.49
N ILE A 28 10.65 -4.48 -7.05
CA ILE A 28 11.62 -3.77 -6.19
C ILE A 28 12.23 -2.57 -6.91
N LEU A 29 12.59 -2.72 -8.19
CA LEU A 29 13.11 -1.61 -8.99
C LEU A 29 12.08 -0.49 -9.16
N SER A 30 10.84 -0.85 -9.48
CA SER A 30 9.73 0.11 -9.59
C SER A 30 9.48 0.84 -8.27
N TYR A 31 9.50 0.12 -7.16
CA TYR A 31 9.36 0.67 -5.82
C TYR A 31 10.48 1.68 -5.49
N THR A 32 11.74 1.31 -5.74
CA THR A 32 12.89 2.18 -5.52
C THR A 32 12.82 3.43 -6.40
N LEU A 33 12.47 3.26 -7.67
CA LEU A 33 12.31 4.36 -8.61
C LEU A 33 11.20 5.32 -8.15
N THR A 34 10.09 4.80 -7.66
CA THR A 34 8.98 5.61 -7.15
C THR A 34 9.39 6.40 -5.91
N ILE A 35 10.20 5.84 -5.02
CA ILE A 35 10.75 6.55 -3.87
C ILE A 35 11.62 7.72 -4.32
N PHE A 36 12.52 7.52 -5.30
CA PHE A 36 13.34 8.61 -5.84
C PHE A 36 12.50 9.68 -6.52
N LEU A 37 11.46 9.28 -7.24
CA LEU A 37 10.54 10.21 -7.88
C LEU A 37 9.79 11.06 -6.85
N LEU A 38 9.29 10.43 -5.79
CA LEU A 38 8.60 11.12 -4.69
C LEU A 38 9.54 12.07 -3.92
N PHE A 39 10.81 11.70 -3.79
CA PHE A 39 11.81 12.58 -3.18
C PHE A 39 11.93 13.93 -3.91
N ILE A 40 11.79 13.91 -5.23
CA ILE A 40 11.87 15.12 -6.06
C ILE A 40 10.55 15.89 -6.06
N ILE A 41 9.41 15.17 -6.21
CA ILE A 41 8.09 15.80 -6.41
C ILE A 41 7.45 16.17 -5.08
N GLN A 42 7.50 15.28 -4.09
CA GLN A 42 6.77 15.45 -2.84
C GLN A 42 7.50 14.83 -1.65
N PRO A 43 8.52 15.52 -1.08
CA PRO A 43 9.34 14.98 0.00
C PRO A 43 8.54 14.67 1.28
N SER A 44 7.36 15.29 1.48
CA SER A 44 6.48 15.00 2.62
C SER A 44 5.92 13.57 2.61
N GLU A 45 5.72 12.99 1.43
CA GLU A 45 5.23 11.61 1.28
C GLU A 45 6.35 10.56 1.38
N LEU A 46 7.60 11.00 1.35
CA LEU A 46 8.78 10.12 1.33
C LEU A 46 8.83 9.16 2.53
N ILE A 47 8.37 9.61 3.70
CA ILE A 47 8.36 8.79 4.92
C ILE A 47 7.14 7.86 4.94
N ILE A 48 5.98 8.37 4.51
CA ILE A 48 4.72 7.64 4.59
C ILE A 48 4.62 6.56 3.51
N PHE A 49 4.93 6.91 2.27
CA PHE A 49 4.77 6.06 1.10
C PHE A 49 5.49 4.70 1.21
N PRO A 50 6.78 4.60 1.60
CA PRO A 50 7.47 3.32 1.64
C PRO A 50 6.83 2.32 2.60
N PHE A 51 6.34 2.79 3.74
CA PHE A 51 5.78 1.93 4.78
C PHE A 51 4.28 1.64 4.62
N THR A 52 3.58 2.42 3.80
CA THR A 52 2.14 2.22 3.56
C THR A 52 1.87 1.68 2.16
N THR A 53 1.64 2.57 1.22
CA THR A 53 1.19 2.24 -0.13
C THR A 53 2.25 1.55 -0.97
N GLY A 54 3.53 1.89 -0.80
CA GLY A 54 4.63 1.22 -1.49
C GLY A 54 4.80 -0.23 -1.04
N LEU A 55 4.80 -0.44 0.28
CA LEU A 55 4.84 -1.79 0.86
C LEU A 55 3.61 -2.61 0.45
N LEU A 56 2.42 -1.98 0.43
CA LEU A 56 1.19 -2.61 -0.01
C LEU A 56 1.28 -3.10 -1.46
N GLY A 57 1.84 -2.31 -2.37
CA GLY A 57 2.01 -2.67 -3.77
C GLY A 57 2.84 -3.95 -3.95
N ILE A 58 3.97 -4.03 -3.25
CA ILE A 58 4.83 -5.22 -3.26
C ILE A 58 4.13 -6.40 -2.59
N ALA A 59 3.57 -6.21 -1.39
CA ALA A 59 2.90 -7.26 -0.64
C ALA A 59 1.73 -7.86 -1.43
N MET A 60 0.92 -7.02 -2.06
CA MET A 60 -0.18 -7.45 -2.91
C MET A 60 0.32 -8.21 -4.14
N GLY A 61 1.38 -7.73 -4.81
CA GLY A 61 1.97 -8.40 -5.97
C GLY A 61 2.52 -9.79 -5.61
N VAL A 62 3.26 -9.90 -4.52
CA VAL A 62 3.77 -11.19 -4.01
C VAL A 62 2.62 -12.11 -3.60
N ALA A 63 1.59 -11.57 -2.93
CA ALA A 63 0.42 -12.34 -2.53
C ALA A 63 -0.34 -12.91 -3.75
N PHE A 64 -0.48 -12.14 -4.82
CA PHE A 64 -1.10 -12.63 -6.07
C PHE A 64 -0.29 -13.75 -6.74
N LEU A 65 1.04 -13.72 -6.62
CA LEU A 65 1.91 -14.76 -7.16
C LEU A 65 1.88 -16.06 -6.34
N GLN A 66 1.77 -15.95 -5.02
CA GLN A 66 1.92 -17.09 -4.11
C GLN A 66 0.59 -17.65 -3.59
N LEU A 67 -0.42 -16.81 -3.46
CA LEU A 67 -1.68 -17.15 -2.82
C LEU A 67 -2.80 -17.22 -3.87
N GLN A 68 -3.51 -18.36 -3.89
CA GLN A 68 -4.62 -18.56 -4.81
C GLN A 68 -5.97 -18.10 -4.23
N ARG A 69 -6.07 -18.00 -2.92
CA ARG A 69 -7.32 -17.64 -2.25
C ARG A 69 -7.39 -16.15 -2.00
N ARG A 70 -8.48 -15.54 -2.44
CA ARG A 70 -8.77 -14.11 -2.29
C ARG A 70 -8.62 -13.58 -0.86
N ILE A 71 -9.20 -14.30 0.09
CA ILE A 71 -9.18 -13.92 1.51
C ILE A 71 -7.74 -13.89 2.04
N MET A 72 -6.89 -14.85 1.64
CA MET A 72 -5.49 -14.90 2.04
C MET A 72 -4.70 -13.71 1.49
N ILE A 73 -4.95 -13.32 0.23
CA ILE A 73 -4.30 -12.16 -0.40
C ILE A 73 -4.64 -10.88 0.37
N VAL A 74 -5.93 -10.66 0.64
CA VAL A 74 -6.40 -9.48 1.37
C VAL A 74 -5.87 -9.47 2.80
N SER A 75 -5.92 -10.60 3.50
CA SER A 75 -5.42 -10.71 4.88
C SER A 75 -3.92 -10.45 4.98
N PHE A 76 -3.13 -11.05 4.10
CA PHE A 76 -1.68 -10.85 4.06
C PHE A 76 -1.32 -9.39 3.79
N SER A 77 -1.94 -8.79 2.79
CA SER A 77 -1.70 -7.38 2.44
C SER A 77 -2.18 -6.42 3.53
N SER A 78 -3.29 -6.74 4.19
CA SER A 78 -3.80 -5.96 5.32
C SER A 78 -2.85 -5.99 6.52
N ILE A 79 -2.29 -7.15 6.85
CA ILE A 79 -1.29 -7.28 7.91
C ILE A 79 -0.03 -6.47 7.60
N CYS A 80 0.46 -6.55 6.35
CA CYS A 80 1.62 -5.77 5.92
C CYS A 80 1.34 -4.25 6.00
N LEU A 81 0.18 -3.80 5.54
CA LEU A 81 -0.21 -2.40 5.62
C LEU A 81 -0.34 -1.94 7.08
N LEU A 82 -0.97 -2.73 7.92
CA LEU A 82 -1.15 -2.44 9.34
C LEU A 82 0.20 -2.33 10.05
N THR A 83 1.13 -3.25 9.77
CA THR A 83 2.50 -3.19 10.30
C THR A 83 3.20 -1.92 9.85
N GLY A 84 3.08 -1.54 8.59
CA GLY A 84 3.65 -0.30 8.06
C GLY A 84 3.10 0.95 8.75
N ILE A 85 1.79 1.04 8.94
CA ILE A 85 1.13 2.14 9.65
C ILE A 85 1.61 2.21 11.11
N MET A 86 1.70 1.05 11.79
CA MET A 86 2.19 0.98 13.15
C MET A 86 3.63 1.45 13.28
N VAL A 87 4.51 1.07 12.36
CA VAL A 87 5.89 1.55 12.33
C VAL A 87 5.94 3.07 12.22
N ILE A 88 5.17 3.66 11.31
CA ILE A 88 5.14 5.12 11.14
C ILE A 88 4.63 5.80 12.41
N LEU A 89 3.55 5.29 12.98
CA LEU A 89 2.90 5.91 14.15
C LEU A 89 3.79 5.84 15.39
N TYR A 90 4.43 4.69 15.66
CA TYR A 90 5.18 4.47 16.91
C TYR A 90 6.66 4.79 16.80
N VAL A 91 7.32 4.49 15.67
CA VAL A 91 8.76 4.72 15.48
C VAL A 91 9.00 6.16 15.06
N PHE A 92 8.28 6.65 14.06
CA PHE A 92 8.45 8.00 13.54
C PHE A 92 7.61 9.04 14.28
N ARG A 93 6.66 8.60 15.11
CA ARG A 93 5.70 9.48 15.83
C ARG A 93 5.03 10.49 14.89
N PHE A 94 4.80 10.09 13.65
CA PHE A 94 4.20 10.94 12.65
C PHE A 94 2.67 10.81 12.70
N PRO A 95 1.91 11.92 12.84
CA PRO A 95 0.44 11.89 12.95
C PRO A 95 -0.20 11.61 11.57
N VAL A 96 -0.12 10.35 11.10
CA VAL A 96 -0.68 9.93 9.80
C VAL A 96 -2.19 10.12 9.75
N LEU A 97 -2.86 9.98 10.89
CA LEU A 97 -4.32 10.06 11.03
C LEU A 97 -4.82 11.45 11.44
N GLY A 98 -3.91 12.45 11.52
CA GLY A 98 -4.23 13.82 11.90
C GLY A 98 -3.89 14.17 13.35
N PRO A 99 -3.93 15.47 13.68
CA PRO A 99 -3.47 16.00 14.97
C PRO A 99 -4.37 15.61 16.16
N THR A 100 -5.51 14.99 15.92
CA THR A 100 -6.49 14.60 16.95
C THR A 100 -6.27 13.20 17.52
N VAL A 101 -5.36 12.42 16.92
CA VAL A 101 -5.03 11.08 17.42
C VAL A 101 -3.76 11.18 18.25
N ASP A 102 -3.95 11.20 19.57
CA ASP A 102 -2.85 11.08 20.51
C ASP A 102 -2.11 9.75 20.31
N THR A 103 -0.79 9.79 20.45
CA THR A 103 0.08 8.59 20.39
C THR A 103 -0.14 7.60 21.54
N THR A 104 -1.23 7.76 22.27
CA THR A 104 -1.65 6.81 23.29
C THR A 104 -2.21 5.54 22.64
N MET A 105 -1.78 4.39 23.16
CA MET A 105 -2.23 3.05 22.69
C MET A 105 -3.70 2.81 23.06
N ASP A 106 -4.61 3.60 22.52
CA ASP A 106 -6.03 3.33 22.70
C ASP A 106 -6.45 2.14 21.82
N PRO A 107 -6.99 1.06 22.38
CA PRO A 107 -7.41 -0.11 21.62
C PRO A 107 -8.50 0.21 20.59
N LYS A 108 -9.27 1.27 20.80
CA LYS A 108 -10.27 1.78 19.85
C LYS A 108 -9.64 2.29 18.57
N VAL A 109 -8.54 3.04 18.68
CA VAL A 109 -7.80 3.57 17.52
C VAL A 109 -7.19 2.45 16.70
N ILE A 110 -6.60 1.46 17.37
CA ILE A 110 -6.02 0.29 16.71
C ILE A 110 -7.10 -0.51 15.97
N ALA A 111 -8.27 -0.70 16.57
CA ALA A 111 -9.39 -1.39 15.93
C ALA A 111 -9.87 -0.65 14.67
N ILE A 112 -10.00 0.68 14.73
CA ILE A 112 -10.39 1.50 13.58
C ILE A 112 -9.35 1.41 12.45
N ILE A 113 -8.07 1.50 12.76
CA ILE A 113 -6.98 1.35 11.78
C ILE A 113 -7.03 -0.03 11.12
N CYS A 114 -7.28 -1.08 11.91
CA CYS A 114 -7.36 -2.45 11.41
C CYS A 114 -8.52 -2.62 10.41
N ILE A 115 -9.70 -2.10 10.75
CA ILE A 115 -10.89 -2.15 9.88
C ILE A 115 -10.65 -1.35 8.59
N LEU A 116 -10.11 -0.13 8.70
CA LEU A 116 -9.81 0.70 7.55
C LEU A 116 -8.76 0.06 6.64
N SER A 117 -7.70 -0.52 7.20
CA SER A 117 -6.66 -1.23 6.44
C SER A 117 -7.23 -2.42 5.69
N PHE A 118 -8.12 -3.18 6.34
CA PHE A 118 -8.77 -4.34 5.72
C PHE A 118 -9.69 -3.92 4.57
N LEU A 119 -10.53 -2.91 4.76
CA LEU A 119 -11.40 -2.38 3.71
C LEU A 119 -10.59 -1.82 2.53
N TYR A 120 -9.54 -1.06 2.82
CA TYR A 120 -8.66 -0.52 1.80
C TYR A 120 -8.00 -1.62 0.96
N CYS A 121 -7.46 -2.65 1.61
CA CYS A 121 -6.86 -3.79 0.92
C CYS A 121 -7.89 -4.59 0.12
N TRP A 122 -9.12 -4.70 0.62
CA TRP A 122 -10.21 -5.37 -0.11
C TRP A 122 -10.53 -4.65 -1.41
N ILE A 123 -10.77 -3.34 -1.35
CA ILE A 123 -11.08 -2.51 -2.53
C ILE A 123 -9.91 -2.54 -3.52
N PHE A 124 -8.68 -2.41 -3.01
CA PHE A 124 -7.48 -2.45 -3.83
C PHE A 124 -7.26 -3.81 -4.51
N ALA A 125 -7.51 -4.91 -3.81
CA ALA A 125 -7.44 -6.26 -4.38
C ALA A 125 -8.46 -6.48 -5.50
N GLU A 126 -9.67 -5.92 -5.37
CA GLU A 126 -10.67 -5.96 -6.45
C GLU A 126 -10.21 -5.18 -7.67
N LEU A 127 -9.70 -3.98 -7.46
CA LEU A 127 -9.17 -3.15 -8.54
C LEU A 127 -8.02 -3.87 -9.27
N CYS A 128 -7.08 -4.45 -8.52
CA CYS A 128 -5.96 -5.21 -9.08
C CYS A 128 -6.44 -6.42 -9.88
N ARG A 129 -7.45 -7.12 -9.42
CA ARG A 129 -8.04 -8.26 -10.13
C ARG A 129 -8.69 -7.84 -11.44
N VAL A 130 -9.45 -6.76 -11.45
CA VAL A 130 -10.06 -6.22 -12.68
C VAL A 130 -8.98 -5.82 -13.68
N LEU A 131 -7.92 -5.17 -13.22
CA LEU A 131 -6.78 -4.80 -14.05
C LEU A 131 -6.07 -6.04 -14.63
N MET A 132 -5.75 -7.03 -13.80
CA MET A 132 -5.14 -8.28 -14.26
C MET A 132 -5.98 -8.98 -15.32
N ASN A 133 -7.30 -9.07 -15.11
CA ASN A 133 -8.20 -9.67 -16.08
C ASN A 133 -8.25 -8.91 -17.41
N ARG A 134 -8.15 -7.57 -17.36
CA ARG A 134 -8.08 -6.75 -18.57
C ARG A 134 -6.74 -6.92 -19.30
N PHE A 135 -5.62 -6.97 -18.56
CA PHE A 135 -4.30 -7.20 -19.14
C PHE A 135 -4.19 -8.60 -19.76
N CYS A 136 -4.68 -9.65 -19.10
CA CYS A 136 -4.69 -11.00 -19.65
C CYS A 136 -5.56 -11.14 -20.92
N ARG A 137 -6.60 -10.31 -21.06
CA ARG A 137 -7.43 -10.29 -22.29
C ARG A 137 -6.83 -9.45 -23.42
N ALA A 138 -5.94 -8.50 -23.09
CA ALA A 138 -5.30 -7.62 -24.07
C ALA A 138 -3.99 -8.18 -24.63
N LEU A 139 -3.41 -9.17 -23.99
CA LEU A 139 -2.27 -9.90 -24.51
C LEU A 139 -2.76 -11.02 -25.46
N PRO A 140 -2.34 -11.02 -26.72
CA PRO A 140 -2.68 -12.08 -27.67
C PRO A 140 -2.07 -13.42 -27.27
#